data_435666a90c30d06c2fa09ba9b955f1a9
#
_entry.id   435666a90c30d06c2fa09ba9b955f1a9
#
_cell.length_a   1.000
_cell.length_b   1.000
_cell.length_c   1.000
_cell.angle_alpha   90.00
_cell.angle_beta   90.00
_cell.angle_gamma   90.00
#
_symmetry.space_group_name_H-M   'P 1'
#
loop_
_entity.id
_entity.type
_entity.pdbx_description
1 polymer ?
#
loop_
_entity_poly.entity_id
_entity_poly.type
_entity_poly.pdbx_seq_one_letter_code
_entity_poly.pdbx_strand_id
1 'polypeptide(L)'
;MGLIAKNEVGEKGVIPAGTHVARCYGIIDLGTQYSQKFGRWANKIMVQFELPADLTDDGRPSVISKTYTLSLNDKASLRKDLESWLGRPVTADEERDGFALGSMLGVACLLSILHGENAEKAYAYIAGVVSVPEGMVVPDAVNPVVLYDINNGEDAVYAKLSDWVKIGRASCRERV
;
A
#
# COMPACT_ATOMS: atom_id res chain seq x y z
N MET A 1 44.04 -1.01 5.46
CA MET A 1 42.59 -0.77 5.56
C MET A 1 42.37 0.70 5.87
N GLY A 2 41.83 1.44 4.96
CA GLY A 2 41.48 2.85 5.17
C GLY A 2 40.13 2.99 5.80
N LEU A 3 40.02 3.80 6.84
CA LEU A 3 38.73 4.33 7.30
C LEU A 3 38.22 5.27 6.20
N ILE A 4 37.16 4.83 5.49
CA ILE A 4 36.51 5.64 4.47
C ILE A 4 35.33 6.34 5.14
N ALA A 5 35.50 7.62 5.45
CA ALA A 5 34.38 8.48 5.78
C ALA A 5 33.63 8.79 4.46
N LYS A 6 32.48 8.22 4.27
CA LYS A 6 31.57 8.62 3.21
C LYS A 6 30.69 9.74 3.75
N ASN A 7 30.50 10.76 2.95
CA ASN A 7 29.45 11.73 3.21
C ASN A 7 28.11 11.03 2.97
N GLU A 8 27.55 10.47 4.03
CA GLU A 8 26.16 9.99 3.98
C GLU A 8 25.28 11.22 3.93
N VAL A 9 25.08 11.71 2.73
CA VAL A 9 23.88 12.49 2.44
C VAL A 9 22.74 11.48 2.57
N GLY A 10 22.25 11.32 3.78
CA GLY A 10 21.06 10.53 4.01
C GLY A 10 19.97 11.09 3.11
N GLU A 11 19.56 10.32 2.12
CA GLU A 11 18.36 10.62 1.37
C GLU A 11 17.21 10.60 2.37
N LYS A 12 16.86 11.80 2.84
CA LYS A 12 15.73 11.97 3.74
C LYS A 12 14.50 11.40 3.06
N GLY A 13 13.99 10.31 3.58
CA GLY A 13 12.65 9.84 3.29
C GLY A 13 12.49 8.53 2.54
N VAL A 14 13.56 7.79 2.23
CA VAL A 14 13.42 6.45 1.64
C VAL A 14 13.45 5.39 2.74
N ILE A 15 12.38 4.59 2.81
CA ILE A 15 12.31 3.46 3.75
C ILE A 15 13.39 2.45 3.38
N PRO A 16 14.18 1.93 4.33
CA PRO A 16 15.21 0.94 4.03
C PRO A 16 14.65 -0.31 3.37
N ALA A 17 15.40 -0.89 2.43
CA ALA A 17 15.07 -2.19 1.86
C ALA A 17 15.14 -3.28 2.92
N GLY A 18 14.28 -4.28 2.80
CA GLY A 18 14.21 -5.42 3.70
C GLY A 18 12.80 -5.79 4.10
N THR A 19 12.68 -6.61 5.13
CA THR A 19 11.39 -7.04 5.68
C THR A 19 11.01 -6.17 6.86
N HIS A 20 9.82 -5.56 6.79
CA HIS A 20 9.31 -4.66 7.82
C HIS A 20 7.95 -5.14 8.34
N VAL A 21 7.74 -5.01 9.64
CA VAL A 21 6.40 -5.17 10.22
C VAL A 21 5.55 -3.97 9.85
N ALA A 22 4.31 -4.20 9.49
CA ALA A 22 3.41 -3.15 9.06
C ALA A 22 1.95 -3.43 9.46
N ARG A 23 1.13 -2.38 9.42
CA ARG A 23 -0.33 -2.49 9.52
C ARG A 23 -0.98 -1.71 8.39
N CYS A 24 -2.03 -2.26 7.84
CA CYS A 24 -2.87 -1.55 6.88
C CYS A 24 -3.69 -0.49 7.62
N TYR A 25 -3.56 0.77 7.23
CA TYR A 25 -4.37 1.85 7.80
C TYR A 25 -5.28 2.53 6.79
N GLY A 26 -5.09 2.29 5.51
CA GLY A 26 -5.89 2.92 4.47
C GLY A 26 -6.15 2.02 3.28
N ILE A 27 -7.39 2.02 2.81
CA ILE A 27 -7.79 1.42 1.53
C ILE A 27 -8.62 2.47 0.81
N ILE A 28 -8.13 2.92 -0.33
CA ILE A 28 -8.68 4.06 -1.07
C ILE A 28 -9.02 3.64 -2.48
N ASP A 29 -10.27 3.78 -2.85
CA ASP A 29 -10.72 3.59 -4.22
C ASP A 29 -10.26 4.79 -5.09
N LEU A 30 -9.42 4.51 -6.06
CA LEU A 30 -8.92 5.50 -7.02
C LEU A 30 -9.82 5.63 -8.25
N GLY A 31 -10.86 4.82 -8.35
CA GLY A 31 -11.74 4.77 -9.50
C GLY A 31 -11.10 4.11 -10.72
N THR A 32 -11.73 4.29 -11.86
CA THR A 32 -11.29 3.71 -13.12
C THR A 32 -10.13 4.54 -13.71
N GLN A 33 -9.01 3.87 -13.97
CA GLN A 33 -7.81 4.47 -14.57
C GLN A 33 -7.38 3.72 -15.81
N TYR A 34 -6.82 4.44 -16.77
CA TYR A 34 -6.25 3.83 -17.95
C TYR A 34 -4.86 3.29 -17.69
N SER A 35 -4.66 2.01 -17.98
CA SER A 35 -3.34 1.38 -17.89
C SER A 35 -2.66 1.41 -19.26
N GLN A 36 -1.63 2.22 -19.40
CA GLN A 36 -0.83 2.27 -20.63
C GLN A 36 -0.15 0.92 -20.92
N LYS A 37 0.28 0.22 -19.87
CA LYS A 37 0.92 -1.09 -19.98
C LYS A 37 0.02 -2.15 -20.60
N PHE A 38 -1.28 -2.11 -20.32
CA PHE A 38 -2.26 -3.12 -20.77
C PHE A 38 -3.25 -2.57 -21.79
N GLY A 39 -3.16 -1.29 -22.15
CA GLY A 39 -4.03 -0.64 -23.12
C GLY A 39 -5.52 -0.68 -22.78
N ARG A 40 -5.87 -0.69 -21.49
CA ARG A 40 -7.26 -0.80 -21.02
C ARG A 40 -7.53 -0.01 -19.75
N TRP A 41 -8.79 0.30 -19.55
CA TRP A 41 -9.31 0.87 -18.31
C TRP A 41 -9.49 -0.22 -17.25
N ALA A 42 -9.15 0.10 -16.02
CA ALA A 42 -9.34 -0.78 -14.87
C ALA A 42 -9.58 0.01 -13.59
N ASN A 43 -10.42 -0.52 -12.73
CA ASN A 43 -10.60 0.02 -11.39
C ASN A 43 -9.30 -0.18 -10.57
N LYS A 44 -8.86 0.87 -9.94
CA LYS A 44 -7.65 0.87 -9.12
C LYS A 44 -7.97 1.20 -7.67
N ILE A 45 -7.26 0.55 -6.79
CA ILE A 45 -7.26 0.86 -5.36
C ILE A 45 -5.84 1.11 -4.88
N MET A 46 -5.73 1.88 -3.81
CA MET A 46 -4.47 2.08 -3.10
C MET A 46 -4.61 1.50 -1.70
N VAL A 47 -3.71 0.62 -1.34
CA VAL A 47 -3.59 0.10 0.02
C VAL A 47 -2.41 0.78 0.70
N GLN A 48 -2.67 1.40 1.84
CA GLN A 48 -1.69 2.17 2.60
C GLN A 48 -1.31 1.40 3.86
N PHE A 49 -0.01 1.33 4.10
CA PHE A 49 0.56 0.67 5.27
C PHE A 49 1.37 1.65 6.09
N GLU A 50 1.30 1.52 7.41
CA GLU A 50 2.23 2.15 8.34
C GLU A 50 3.22 1.13 8.87
N LEU A 51 4.44 1.59 9.12
CA LEU A 51 5.52 0.81 9.69
C LEU A 51 5.76 1.31 11.13
N PRO A 52 5.09 0.74 12.12
CA PRO A 52 5.12 1.29 13.48
C PRO A 52 6.48 1.15 14.17
N ALA A 53 7.35 0.28 13.67
CA ALA A 53 8.72 0.11 14.16
C ALA A 53 9.74 1.00 13.44
N ASP A 54 9.36 1.62 12.33
CA ASP A 54 10.23 2.49 11.52
C ASP A 54 9.68 3.91 11.58
N LEU A 55 10.29 4.74 12.43
CA LEU A 55 9.83 6.09 12.68
C LEU A 55 10.56 7.10 11.81
N THR A 56 9.82 8.10 11.35
CA THR A 56 10.38 9.30 10.71
C THR A 56 11.08 10.19 11.74
N ASP A 57 11.82 11.18 11.27
CA ASP A 57 12.51 12.18 12.13
C ASP A 57 11.54 12.89 13.09
N ASP A 58 10.26 12.99 12.70
CA ASP A 58 9.19 13.59 13.52
C ASP A 58 8.61 12.63 14.57
N GLY A 59 9.09 11.39 14.65
CA GLY A 59 8.59 10.36 15.55
C GLY A 59 7.28 9.70 15.11
N ARG A 60 6.84 9.94 13.87
CA ARG A 60 5.66 9.29 13.29
C ARG A 60 6.06 8.01 12.54
N PRO A 61 5.17 7.00 12.46
CA PRO A 61 5.45 5.83 11.65
C PRO A 61 5.68 6.20 10.19
N SER A 62 6.69 5.59 9.58
CA SER A 62 6.87 5.65 8.13
C SER A 62 5.66 5.02 7.45
N VAL A 63 5.28 5.53 6.29
CA VAL A 63 4.13 5.06 5.52
C VAL A 63 4.56 4.70 4.10
N ILE A 64 3.95 3.65 3.57
CA ILE A 64 4.17 3.19 2.21
C ILE A 64 2.86 2.68 1.64
N SER A 65 2.67 2.81 0.35
CA SER A 65 1.44 2.36 -0.31
C SER A 65 1.74 1.53 -1.55
N LYS A 66 0.76 0.72 -1.92
CA LYS A 66 0.77 -0.04 -3.17
C LYS A 66 -0.57 0.11 -3.86
N THR A 67 -0.51 0.36 -5.15
CA THR A 67 -1.69 0.43 -6.01
C THR A 67 -1.94 -0.90 -6.69
N TYR A 68 -3.18 -1.36 -6.66
CA TYR A 68 -3.62 -2.60 -7.28
C TYR A 68 -4.77 -2.34 -8.26
N THR A 69 -4.89 -3.20 -9.24
CA THR A 69 -6.15 -3.37 -9.95
C THR A 69 -7.13 -4.10 -9.04
N LEU A 70 -8.35 -3.58 -8.90
CA LEU A 70 -9.41 -4.19 -8.10
C LEU A 70 -9.94 -5.44 -8.80
N SER A 71 -9.25 -6.53 -8.63
CA SER A 71 -9.57 -7.82 -9.26
C SER A 71 -9.07 -8.98 -8.42
N LEU A 72 -9.87 -10.03 -8.32
CA LEU A 72 -9.48 -11.31 -7.73
C LEU A 72 -9.18 -12.39 -8.78
N ASN A 73 -8.91 -11.97 -10.03
CA ASN A 73 -8.49 -12.90 -11.08
C ASN A 73 -7.18 -13.61 -10.67
N ASP A 74 -6.99 -14.84 -11.11
CA ASP A 74 -5.83 -15.69 -10.76
C ASP A 74 -4.49 -15.02 -10.99
N LYS A 75 -4.40 -14.14 -11.99
CA LYS A 75 -3.17 -13.42 -12.34
C LYS A 75 -3.06 -12.04 -11.68
N ALA A 76 -4.10 -11.60 -10.95
CA ALA A 76 -4.11 -10.29 -10.33
C ALA A 76 -3.11 -10.23 -9.15
N SER A 77 -2.33 -9.14 -9.10
CA SER A 77 -1.39 -8.92 -8.00
C SER A 77 -2.09 -8.75 -6.65
N LEU A 78 -3.30 -8.15 -6.65
CA LEU A 78 -4.12 -8.04 -5.45
C LEU A 78 -4.46 -9.41 -4.85
N ARG A 79 -4.89 -10.36 -5.69
CA ARG A 79 -5.18 -11.72 -5.22
C ARG A 79 -3.95 -12.38 -4.60
N LYS A 80 -2.81 -12.31 -5.27
CA LYS A 80 -1.57 -12.91 -4.81
C LYS A 80 -1.12 -12.36 -3.45
N ASP A 81 -1.11 -11.05 -3.32
CA ASP A 81 -0.71 -10.40 -2.08
C ASP A 81 -1.73 -10.64 -0.97
N LEU A 82 -3.03 -10.66 -1.30
CA LEU A 82 -4.10 -10.95 -0.34
C LEU A 82 -4.02 -12.38 0.20
N GLU A 83 -3.83 -13.37 -0.65
CA GLU A 83 -3.67 -14.78 -0.25
C GLU A 83 -2.43 -14.98 0.61
N SER A 84 -1.32 -14.35 0.25
CA SER A 84 -0.09 -14.36 1.03
C SER A 84 -0.26 -13.68 2.39
N TRP A 85 -0.99 -12.59 2.44
CA TRP A 85 -1.29 -11.86 3.68
C TRP A 85 -2.24 -12.63 4.60
N LEU A 86 -3.28 -13.25 4.03
CA LEU A 86 -4.23 -14.08 4.77
C LEU A 86 -3.60 -15.41 5.23
N GLY A 87 -2.54 -15.88 4.57
CA GLY A 87 -1.95 -17.20 4.80
C GLY A 87 -2.83 -18.35 4.30
N ARG A 88 -3.77 -18.07 3.42
CA ARG A 88 -4.69 -19.03 2.80
C ARG A 88 -5.13 -18.58 1.41
N PRO A 89 -5.56 -19.49 0.54
CA PRO A 89 -6.15 -19.10 -0.73
C PRO A 89 -7.50 -18.41 -0.56
N VAL A 90 -7.86 -17.61 -1.56
CA VAL A 90 -9.21 -17.05 -1.69
C VAL A 90 -10.19 -18.21 -1.92
N THR A 91 -11.28 -18.22 -1.18
CA THR A 91 -12.30 -19.28 -1.30
C THR A 91 -13.16 -19.09 -2.55
N ALA A 92 -13.83 -20.15 -2.99
CA ALA A 92 -14.76 -20.09 -4.12
C ALA A 92 -15.92 -19.11 -3.87
N ASP A 93 -16.38 -18.99 -2.63
CA ASP A 93 -17.41 -18.04 -2.25
C ASP A 93 -16.92 -16.59 -2.32
N GLU A 94 -15.71 -16.32 -1.84
CA GLU A 94 -15.08 -15.01 -1.95
C GLU A 94 -14.77 -14.62 -3.40
N GLU A 95 -14.43 -15.59 -4.24
CA GLU A 95 -14.21 -15.38 -5.67
C GLU A 95 -15.51 -15.03 -6.40
N ARG A 96 -16.61 -15.67 -6.04
CA ARG A 96 -17.94 -15.43 -6.62
C ARG A 96 -18.61 -14.16 -6.10
N ASP A 97 -18.60 -13.96 -4.78
CA ASP A 97 -19.36 -12.91 -4.10
C ASP A 97 -18.54 -11.68 -3.77
N GLY A 98 -17.21 -11.79 -3.90
CA GLY A 98 -16.25 -10.74 -3.59
C GLY A 98 -15.63 -10.87 -2.18
N PHE A 99 -14.49 -10.26 -1.99
CA PHE A 99 -13.81 -10.16 -0.71
C PHE A 99 -13.95 -8.74 -0.16
N ALA A 100 -14.40 -8.62 1.09
CA ALA A 100 -14.54 -7.33 1.77
C ALA A 100 -13.15 -6.80 2.21
N LEU A 101 -12.53 -5.98 1.38
CA LEU A 101 -11.19 -5.42 1.65
C LEU A 101 -11.14 -4.60 2.94
N GLY A 102 -12.23 -3.99 3.35
CA GLY A 102 -12.32 -3.27 4.62
C GLY A 102 -11.98 -4.11 5.85
N SER A 103 -12.14 -5.44 5.77
CA SER A 103 -11.74 -6.36 6.84
C SER A 103 -10.24 -6.42 7.07
N MET A 104 -9.43 -5.96 6.11
CA MET A 104 -7.97 -5.92 6.21
C MET A 104 -7.45 -4.64 6.90
N LEU A 105 -8.30 -3.67 7.17
CA LEU A 105 -7.92 -2.47 7.91
C LEU A 105 -7.50 -2.82 9.34
N GLY A 106 -6.34 -2.31 9.74
CA GLY A 106 -5.74 -2.59 11.06
C GLY A 106 -5.03 -3.94 11.16
N VAL A 107 -5.12 -4.80 10.17
CA VAL A 107 -4.47 -6.12 10.17
C VAL A 107 -2.96 -5.97 9.95
N ALA A 108 -2.18 -6.64 10.81
CA ALA A 108 -0.74 -6.66 10.69
C ALA A 108 -0.27 -7.53 9.52
N CYS A 109 0.89 -7.18 9.00
CA CYS A 109 1.56 -7.95 7.95
C CYS A 109 3.08 -7.73 8.00
N LEU A 110 3.80 -8.51 7.21
CA LEU A 110 5.18 -8.23 6.86
C LEU A 110 5.25 -7.75 5.42
N LEU A 111 5.97 -6.66 5.21
CA LEU A 111 6.23 -6.10 3.89
C LEU A 111 7.65 -6.41 3.46
N SER A 112 7.83 -6.93 2.27
CA SER A 112 9.12 -6.98 1.59
C SER A 112 9.27 -5.68 0.80
N ILE A 113 10.19 -4.84 1.22
CA ILE A 113 10.45 -3.53 0.61
C ILE A 113 11.76 -3.61 -0.16
N LEU A 114 11.69 -3.23 -1.42
CA LEU A 114 12.85 -3.10 -2.30
C LEU A 114 12.99 -1.67 -2.78
N HIS A 115 14.17 -1.34 -3.27
CA HIS A 115 14.45 -0.07 -3.90
C HIS A 115 14.46 -0.21 -5.41
N GLY A 116 13.80 0.74 -6.08
CA GLY A 116 13.90 0.96 -7.51
C GLY A 116 14.55 2.31 -7.79
N GLU A 117 15.02 2.50 -9.01
CA GLU A 117 15.58 3.77 -9.47
C GLU A 117 14.80 4.26 -10.69
N ASN A 118 14.55 5.55 -10.72
CA ASN A 118 14.11 6.25 -11.92
C ASN A 118 15.12 7.34 -12.29
N ALA A 119 14.85 8.08 -13.36
CA ALA A 119 15.75 9.11 -13.86
C ALA A 119 16.09 10.23 -12.84
N GLU A 120 15.28 10.38 -11.79
CA GLU A 120 15.40 11.48 -10.81
C GLU A 120 15.94 11.01 -9.46
N LYS A 121 15.48 9.85 -8.96
CA LYS A 121 15.83 9.35 -7.62
C LYS A 121 15.53 7.87 -7.40
N ALA A 122 16.16 7.31 -6.36
CA ALA A 122 15.75 6.02 -5.80
C ALA A 122 14.41 6.15 -5.06
N TYR A 123 13.62 5.11 -5.08
CA TYR A 123 12.34 5.02 -4.36
C TYR A 123 12.16 3.63 -3.73
N ALA A 124 11.43 3.57 -2.63
CA ALA A 124 11.02 2.31 -2.02
C ALA A 124 9.68 1.85 -2.56
N TYR A 125 9.54 0.55 -2.77
CA TYR A 125 8.28 -0.05 -3.18
C TYR A 125 8.03 -1.40 -2.48
N ILE A 126 6.77 -1.78 -2.38
CA ILE A 126 6.36 -3.06 -1.80
C ILE A 126 6.49 -4.15 -2.86
N ALA A 127 7.40 -5.08 -2.66
CA ALA A 127 7.58 -6.24 -3.52
C ALA A 127 6.64 -7.39 -3.14
N GLY A 128 6.27 -7.51 -1.88
CA GLY A 128 5.36 -8.53 -1.39
C GLY A 128 4.76 -8.21 -0.03
N VAL A 129 3.63 -8.82 0.24
CA VAL A 129 2.92 -8.75 1.52
C VAL A 129 2.72 -10.17 2.00
N VAL A 130 3.10 -10.46 3.24
CA VAL A 130 2.93 -11.80 3.83
C VAL A 130 2.31 -11.71 5.23
N SER A 131 1.75 -12.83 5.67
CA SER A 131 1.21 -12.93 7.03
C SER A 131 2.32 -12.81 8.08
N VAL A 132 1.96 -12.30 9.24
CA VAL A 132 2.87 -12.24 10.39
C VAL A 132 3.03 -13.66 10.96
N PRO A 133 4.27 -14.14 11.18
CA PRO A 133 4.50 -15.41 11.84
C PRO A 133 3.86 -15.46 13.22
N GLU A 134 3.40 -16.65 13.60
CA GLU A 134 2.87 -16.89 14.93
C GLU A 134 3.90 -16.52 16.02
N GLY A 135 3.45 -15.81 17.05
CA GLY A 135 4.32 -15.38 18.15
C GLY A 135 5.08 -14.07 17.91
N MET A 136 5.04 -13.51 16.70
CA MET A 136 5.63 -12.20 16.43
C MET A 136 4.69 -11.09 16.91
N VAL A 137 5.21 -10.17 17.70
CA VAL A 137 4.48 -8.99 18.17
C VAL A 137 4.67 -7.85 17.19
N VAL A 138 3.57 -7.30 16.69
CA VAL A 138 3.56 -6.09 15.87
C VAL A 138 3.02 -4.95 16.71
N PRO A 139 3.74 -3.80 16.80
CA PRO A 139 3.24 -2.64 17.53
C PRO A 139 1.86 -2.20 17.08
N ASP A 140 1.12 -1.54 17.97
CA ASP A 140 -0.21 -1.04 17.67
C ASP A 140 -0.18 0.03 16.56
N ALA A 141 -1.31 0.16 15.87
CA ALA A 141 -1.49 1.19 14.86
C ALA A 141 -1.49 2.59 15.51
N VAL A 142 -0.84 3.53 14.84
CA VAL A 142 -0.80 4.95 15.24
C VAL A 142 -1.77 5.78 14.41
N ASN A 143 -1.81 5.54 13.10
CA ASN A 143 -2.71 6.27 12.20
C ASN A 143 -4.14 5.72 12.30
N PRO A 144 -5.16 6.59 12.24
CA PRO A 144 -6.54 6.15 12.15
C PRO A 144 -6.78 5.41 10.84
N VAL A 145 -7.61 4.39 10.87
CA VAL A 145 -7.98 3.64 9.66
C VAL A 145 -8.88 4.48 8.76
N VAL A 146 -8.64 4.38 7.45
CA VAL A 146 -9.39 5.10 6.42
C VAL A 146 -9.85 4.11 5.35
N LEU A 147 -11.15 4.04 5.14
CA LEU A 147 -11.75 3.34 3.99
C LEU A 147 -12.47 4.39 3.15
N TYR A 148 -12.07 4.53 1.90
CA TYR A 148 -12.71 5.43 0.96
C TYR A 148 -13.19 4.67 -0.27
N ASP A 149 -14.51 4.64 -0.47
CA ASP A 149 -15.18 4.11 -1.65
C ASP A 149 -15.73 5.27 -2.47
N ILE A 150 -15.37 5.33 -3.74
CA ILE A 150 -15.78 6.41 -4.65
C ILE A 150 -17.30 6.50 -4.85
N ASN A 151 -17.99 5.37 -4.72
CA ASN A 151 -19.44 5.30 -4.90
C ASN A 151 -20.22 5.68 -3.64
N ASN A 152 -19.62 5.46 -2.47
CA ASN A 152 -20.25 5.67 -1.17
C ASN A 152 -19.41 6.59 -0.26
N GLY A 153 -18.41 7.26 -0.85
CA GLY A 153 -17.46 8.09 -0.10
C GLY A 153 -18.10 9.36 0.45
N GLU A 154 -17.92 9.60 1.74
CA GLU A 154 -18.30 10.84 2.37
C GLU A 154 -17.28 11.93 2.07
N ASP A 155 -17.76 13.16 1.82
CA ASP A 155 -16.90 14.33 1.56
C ASP A 155 -15.89 14.58 2.69
N ALA A 156 -16.27 14.28 3.94
CA ALA A 156 -15.40 14.41 5.09
C ALA A 156 -14.21 13.45 5.05
N VAL A 157 -14.39 12.23 4.54
CA VAL A 157 -13.30 11.26 4.36
C VAL A 157 -12.40 11.71 3.21
N TYR A 158 -12.99 12.16 2.12
CA TYR A 158 -12.22 12.70 0.99
C TYR A 158 -11.36 13.89 1.39
N ALA A 159 -11.88 14.78 2.21
CA ALA A 159 -11.13 15.96 2.69
C ALA A 159 -9.86 15.60 3.47
N LYS A 160 -9.87 14.44 4.16
CA LYS A 160 -8.73 13.94 4.94
C LYS A 160 -7.66 13.24 4.11
N LEU A 161 -7.93 12.93 2.84
CA LEU A 161 -6.96 12.29 1.97
C LEU A 161 -5.82 13.26 1.66
N SER A 162 -4.63 12.71 1.48
CA SER A 162 -3.47 13.50 1.06
C SER A 162 -3.68 14.10 -0.34
N ASP A 163 -3.10 15.26 -0.58
CA ASP A 163 -3.30 15.99 -1.83
C ASP A 163 -2.87 15.21 -3.07
N TRP A 164 -1.80 14.45 -2.98
CA TRP A 164 -1.35 13.62 -4.09
C TRP A 164 -2.32 12.49 -4.47
N VAL A 165 -3.06 11.95 -3.50
CA VAL A 165 -4.14 10.99 -3.73
C VAL A 165 -5.32 11.66 -4.44
N LYS A 166 -5.67 12.88 -4.00
CA LYS A 166 -6.73 13.68 -4.62
C LYS A 166 -6.39 14.04 -6.06
N ILE A 167 -5.14 14.40 -6.34
CA ILE A 167 -4.65 14.72 -7.69
C ILE A 167 -4.74 13.50 -8.61
N GLY A 168 -4.29 12.33 -8.15
CA GLY A 168 -4.40 11.08 -8.90
C GLY A 168 -5.83 10.75 -9.29
N ARG A 169 -6.78 11.05 -8.40
CA ARG A 169 -8.20 10.87 -8.64
C ARG A 169 -8.82 11.93 -9.56
N ALA A 170 -8.40 13.18 -9.44
CA ALA A 170 -8.86 14.27 -10.32
C ALA A 170 -8.50 13.97 -11.78
N SER A 171 -7.32 13.44 -12.06
CA SER A 171 -6.93 13.05 -13.41
C SER A 171 -7.80 11.95 -14.02
N CYS A 172 -8.50 11.17 -13.18
CA CYS A 172 -9.49 10.19 -13.62
C CYS A 172 -10.83 10.83 -14.02
N ARG A 173 -11.25 11.90 -13.34
CA ARG A 173 -12.51 12.60 -13.64
C ARG A 173 -12.47 13.38 -14.94
N GLU A 174 -11.31 13.88 -15.33
CA GLU A 174 -11.15 14.65 -16.57
C GLU A 174 -11.10 13.78 -17.84
N ARG A 175 -11.04 12.46 -17.69
CA ARG A 175 -10.91 11.52 -18.81
C ARG A 175 -12.17 10.69 -19.10
N VAL A 176 -13.24 11.01 -18.46
CA VAL A 176 -14.55 10.38 -18.71
C VAL A 176 -15.33 11.17 -19.75
#